data_89713ef9c292b24231fde967013f2797
#
_entry.id   89713ef9c292b24231fde967013f2797
#
_cell.length_a   1.000
_cell.length_b   1.000
_cell.length_c   1.000
_cell.angle_alpha   90.00
_cell.angle_beta   90.00
_cell.angle_gamma   90.00
#
_symmetry.space_group_name_H-M   'P 1'
#
loop_
_entity.id
_entity.type
_entity.pdbx_description
1 polymer ?
#
loop_
_entity_poly.entity_id
_entity_poly.type
_entity_poly.pdbx_seq_one_letter_code
_entity_poly.pdbx_strand_id
1 'polypeptide(L)'
;MLKAFCKRRKGTLVLLGIALAVLAFVWIKIQAVPGTFQHVYAAPQPVAAEEGAQETNGGLREARLKTRELETELEGACEDATLYALAQPAAVSVPDGGKSASTRLVGVEESWFYLNSPVLLNGRLLYPDECIYGERVALVDEQLAVALFQYAEPLGEEIEVAGQRYRIVGVIKAGKRVGDQMDYSLYVPLRSLEETNVSLTALVYEARPVQGAGGWSAFQTAAQQLGDGTTISLIKERMNAAMPMRMLFTLLGMALALWGVRWMNRRSARFAAAYHDRLQTQYAARLVGFAAVRLLLLALGYVACAAALAWLFTRLVEPVYTFPEWVPAVLVEPKDIQTAFWNVWQTSATVVEYRTPELLRLRFLREVMAWSCGACALLIGSLTGAASMLFKRPAPDGEQSSTECAERS
;
A
#
# COMPACT_ATOMS: atom_id res chain seq x y z
N MET A 1 -8.90 17.39 -38.24
CA MET A 1 -8.44 16.01 -37.94
C MET A 1 -8.65 15.64 -36.47
N LEU A 2 -8.20 16.43 -35.49
CA LEU A 2 -8.33 16.09 -34.05
C LEU A 2 -9.78 15.87 -33.59
N LYS A 3 -10.72 16.71 -34.01
CA LYS A 3 -12.16 16.58 -33.67
C LYS A 3 -12.79 15.30 -34.24
N ALA A 4 -12.42 14.88 -35.43
CA ALA A 4 -12.90 13.66 -36.06
C ALA A 4 -12.31 12.40 -35.39
N PHE A 5 -11.02 12.43 -34.99
CA PHE A 5 -10.37 11.39 -34.23
C PHE A 5 -11.04 11.20 -32.84
N CYS A 6 -11.26 12.29 -32.09
CA CYS A 6 -11.97 12.28 -30.81
C CYS A 6 -13.40 11.75 -30.96
N LYS A 7 -14.12 12.11 -32.03
CA LYS A 7 -15.50 11.63 -32.27
C LYS A 7 -15.55 10.11 -32.51
N ARG A 8 -14.55 9.55 -33.23
CA ARG A 8 -14.48 8.14 -33.59
C ARG A 8 -14.02 7.26 -32.42
N ARG A 9 -13.37 7.84 -31.40
CA ARG A 9 -12.81 7.14 -30.24
C ARG A 9 -13.34 7.61 -28.88
N LYS A 10 -14.55 8.19 -28.89
CA LYS A 10 -15.20 8.63 -27.63
C LYS A 10 -15.27 7.51 -26.59
N GLY A 11 -15.57 6.28 -26.99
CA GLY A 11 -15.64 5.13 -26.11
C GLY A 11 -14.29 4.80 -25.43
N THR A 12 -13.18 4.81 -26.19
CA THR A 12 -11.85 4.56 -25.60
C THR A 12 -11.39 5.67 -24.66
N LEU A 13 -11.74 6.91 -24.92
CA LEU A 13 -11.45 8.05 -24.04
C LEU A 13 -12.28 7.98 -22.75
N VAL A 14 -13.55 7.59 -22.83
CA VAL A 14 -14.40 7.38 -21.66
C VAL A 14 -13.87 6.24 -20.80
N LEU A 15 -13.51 5.11 -21.41
CA LEU A 15 -12.90 3.97 -20.70
C LEU A 15 -11.58 4.36 -20.03
N LEU A 16 -10.74 5.16 -20.69
CA LEU A 16 -9.51 5.69 -20.09
C LEU A 16 -9.81 6.58 -18.89
N GLY A 17 -10.82 7.44 -19.01
CA GLY A 17 -11.27 8.28 -17.88
C GLY A 17 -11.74 7.47 -16.69
N ILE A 18 -12.51 6.40 -16.91
CA ILE A 18 -12.94 5.48 -15.86
C ILE A 18 -11.75 4.77 -15.23
N ALA A 19 -10.82 4.24 -16.05
CA ALA A 19 -9.63 3.56 -15.53
C ALA A 19 -8.75 4.49 -14.69
N LEU A 20 -8.58 5.75 -15.09
CA LEU A 20 -7.86 6.75 -14.30
C LEU A 20 -8.59 7.11 -13.00
N ALA A 21 -9.91 7.18 -13.02
CA ALA A 21 -10.71 7.43 -11.81
C ALA A 21 -10.58 6.28 -10.80
N VAL A 22 -10.63 5.01 -11.27
CA VAL A 22 -10.39 3.82 -10.45
C VAL A 22 -8.99 3.85 -9.86
N LEU A 23 -7.98 4.18 -10.67
CA LEU A 23 -6.60 4.27 -10.24
C LEU A 23 -6.40 5.33 -9.13
N ALA A 24 -7.00 6.50 -9.30
CA ALA A 24 -6.98 7.57 -8.29
C ALA A 24 -7.69 7.14 -6.99
N PHE A 25 -8.85 6.48 -7.11
CA PHE A 25 -9.57 5.95 -5.95
C PHE A 25 -8.75 4.92 -5.18
N VAL A 26 -8.15 3.95 -5.88
CA VAL A 26 -7.30 2.92 -5.27
C VAL A 26 -6.08 3.55 -4.60
N TRP A 27 -5.46 4.55 -5.24
CA TRP A 27 -4.35 5.30 -4.66
C TRP A 27 -4.73 5.97 -3.34
N ILE A 28 -5.88 6.65 -3.27
CA ILE A 28 -6.38 7.27 -2.05
C ILE A 28 -6.60 6.21 -0.96
N LYS A 29 -7.15 5.04 -1.32
CA LYS A 29 -7.39 3.94 -0.38
C LYS A 29 -6.09 3.30 0.14
N ILE A 30 -5.04 3.22 -0.67
CA ILE A 30 -3.71 2.77 -0.23
C ILE A 30 -3.10 3.77 0.76
N GLN A 31 -3.20 5.08 0.47
CA GLN A 31 -2.67 6.11 1.36
C GLN A 31 -3.43 6.21 2.69
N ALA A 32 -4.68 5.76 2.73
CA ALA A 32 -5.50 5.75 3.94
C ALA A 32 -5.15 4.60 4.91
N VAL A 33 -4.28 3.66 4.52
CA VAL A 33 -3.80 2.61 5.44
C VAL A 33 -2.74 3.22 6.36
N PRO A 34 -2.81 2.98 7.70
CA PRO A 34 -1.84 3.51 8.64
C PRO A 34 -0.43 3.03 8.32
N GLY A 35 0.55 3.89 8.58
CA GLY A 35 1.97 3.59 8.39
C GLY A 35 2.58 3.07 9.69
N THR A 36 2.22 1.87 10.12
CA THR A 36 2.68 1.26 11.34
C THR A 36 3.55 0.02 11.08
N PHE A 37 4.28 -0.40 12.09
CA PHE A 37 4.96 -1.68 12.15
C PHE A 37 4.12 -2.64 12.98
N GLN A 38 3.99 -3.87 12.55
CA GLN A 38 3.22 -4.90 13.24
C GLN A 38 4.05 -6.16 13.40
N HIS A 39 4.04 -6.73 14.59
CA HIS A 39 4.57 -8.05 14.87
C HIS A 39 3.43 -8.94 15.35
N VAL A 40 3.15 -9.97 14.55
CA VAL A 40 2.06 -10.93 14.83
C VAL A 40 2.69 -12.23 15.27
N TYR A 41 2.34 -12.69 16.45
CA TYR A 41 2.83 -13.94 17.00
C TYR A 41 1.70 -14.76 17.64
N ALA A 42 1.91 -16.05 17.77
CA ALA A 42 0.91 -16.93 18.35
C ALA A 42 0.64 -16.53 19.81
N ALA A 43 -0.63 -16.50 20.19
CA ALA A 43 -0.98 -16.27 21.58
C ALA A 43 -0.49 -17.44 22.45
N PRO A 44 0.01 -17.16 23.65
CA PRO A 44 0.34 -18.21 24.59
C PRO A 44 -0.90 -19.04 24.90
N GLN A 45 -0.76 -20.36 24.85
CA GLN A 45 -1.86 -21.26 25.20
C GLN A 45 -2.17 -21.09 26.68
N PRO A 46 -3.46 -21.14 27.07
CA PRO A 46 -3.83 -21.13 28.47
C PRO A 46 -3.14 -22.28 29.20
N VAL A 47 -2.42 -21.97 30.25
CA VAL A 47 -1.78 -22.99 31.07
C VAL A 47 -2.88 -23.68 31.87
N ALA A 48 -3.01 -25.00 31.71
CA ALA A 48 -3.91 -25.80 32.52
C ALA A 48 -3.57 -25.56 34.01
N ALA A 49 -4.50 -25.00 34.73
CA ALA A 49 -4.33 -24.79 36.16
C ALA A 49 -4.28 -26.15 36.88
N GLU A 50 -3.49 -26.23 37.94
CA GLU A 50 -3.55 -27.38 38.88
C GLU A 50 -5.00 -27.61 39.31
N GLU A 51 -5.38 -28.89 39.54
CA GLU A 51 -6.76 -29.32 39.80
C GLU A 51 -7.49 -28.36 40.77
N GLY A 52 -8.46 -27.58 40.25
CA GLY A 52 -9.33 -26.69 41.01
C GLY A 52 -9.13 -25.18 40.79
N ALA A 53 -8.12 -24.72 40.04
CA ALA A 53 -7.96 -23.31 39.69
C ALA A 53 -8.59 -23.04 38.31
N GLN A 54 -9.17 -21.85 38.11
CA GLN A 54 -9.66 -21.42 36.80
C GLN A 54 -8.49 -21.31 35.83
N GLU A 55 -8.64 -21.92 34.64
CA GLU A 55 -7.72 -21.70 33.53
C GLU A 55 -7.66 -20.20 33.24
N THR A 56 -6.48 -19.61 33.36
CA THR A 56 -6.28 -18.18 33.12
C THR A 56 -5.28 -17.98 32.00
N ASN A 57 -5.45 -16.90 31.24
CA ASN A 57 -4.51 -16.49 30.20
C ASN A 57 -3.24 -15.84 30.81
N GLY A 58 -2.55 -16.56 31.72
CA GLY A 58 -1.34 -16.07 32.41
C GLY A 58 -0.23 -15.62 31.46
N GLY A 59 -0.09 -16.26 30.31
CA GLY A 59 0.84 -15.84 29.27
C GLY A 59 0.53 -14.49 28.63
N LEU A 60 -0.73 -14.06 28.62
CA LEU A 60 -1.11 -12.72 28.16
C LEU A 60 -0.55 -11.63 29.10
N ARG A 61 -0.60 -11.86 30.40
CA ARG A 61 -0.02 -10.96 31.41
C ARG A 61 1.50 -10.82 31.22
N GLU A 62 2.19 -11.92 30.98
CA GLU A 62 3.63 -11.89 30.72
C GLU A 62 3.96 -11.14 29.43
N ALA A 63 3.22 -11.39 28.34
CA ALA A 63 3.38 -10.66 27.09
C ALA A 63 3.18 -9.16 27.27
N ARG A 64 2.16 -8.75 28.03
CA ARG A 64 1.88 -7.34 28.31
C ARG A 64 2.98 -6.66 29.16
N LEU A 65 3.55 -7.37 30.11
CA LEU A 65 4.68 -6.84 30.91
C LEU A 65 5.92 -6.66 30.04
N LYS A 66 6.25 -7.64 29.19
CA LYS A 66 7.36 -7.54 28.24
C LYS A 66 7.19 -6.37 27.25
N THR A 67 5.98 -6.16 26.72
CA THR A 67 5.74 -5.04 25.80
C THR A 67 5.97 -3.70 26.45
N ARG A 68 5.62 -3.52 27.71
CA ARG A 68 5.92 -2.28 28.45
C ARG A 68 7.41 -2.03 28.66
N GLU A 69 8.19 -3.08 28.90
CA GLU A 69 9.64 -2.95 28.96
C GLU A 69 10.21 -2.53 27.59
N LEU A 70 9.72 -3.12 26.49
CA LEU A 70 10.12 -2.80 25.13
C LEU A 70 9.69 -1.40 24.68
N GLU A 71 8.59 -0.85 25.20
CA GLU A 71 8.19 0.53 24.94
C GLU A 71 9.29 1.52 25.37
N THR A 72 9.95 1.26 26.48
CA THR A 72 11.06 2.11 26.95
C THR A 72 12.31 1.97 26.06
N GLU A 73 12.56 0.80 25.48
CA GLU A 73 13.66 0.59 24.52
C GLU A 73 13.37 1.24 23.17
N LEU A 74 12.10 1.36 22.79
CA LEU A 74 11.65 1.97 21.53
C LEU A 74 11.46 3.49 21.63
N GLU A 75 11.67 4.07 22.82
CA GLU A 75 11.58 5.51 23.00
C GLU A 75 12.53 6.27 22.06
N GLY A 76 11.98 7.20 21.27
CA GLY A 76 12.72 7.91 20.22
C GLY A 76 12.77 7.22 18.85
N ALA A 77 12.51 5.92 18.75
CA ALA A 77 12.36 5.20 17.48
C ALA A 77 10.88 5.09 17.05
N CYS A 78 9.98 4.94 18.00
CA CYS A 78 8.54 4.92 17.81
C CYS A 78 7.86 5.99 18.66
N GLU A 79 6.76 6.57 18.16
CA GLU A 79 5.96 7.58 18.89
C GLU A 79 5.02 6.90 19.88
N ASP A 80 4.33 5.86 19.42
CA ASP A 80 3.36 5.09 20.19
C ASP A 80 3.52 3.61 19.88
N ALA A 81 3.32 2.76 20.86
CA ALA A 81 3.23 1.32 20.70
C ALA A 81 2.01 0.77 21.45
N THR A 82 1.49 -0.35 21.00
CA THR A 82 0.33 -1.00 21.62
C THR A 82 0.39 -2.51 21.42
N LEU A 83 -0.09 -3.24 22.42
CA LEU A 83 -0.38 -4.66 22.30
C LEU A 83 -1.89 -4.86 22.24
N TYR A 84 -2.35 -5.67 21.28
CA TYR A 84 -3.74 -6.12 21.27
C TYR A 84 -3.83 -7.61 20.98
N ALA A 85 -4.85 -8.22 21.56
CA ALA A 85 -5.12 -9.64 21.44
C ALA A 85 -6.31 -9.89 20.50
N LEU A 86 -6.16 -10.91 19.67
CA LEU A 86 -7.24 -11.39 18.80
C LEU A 86 -7.69 -12.74 19.33
N ALA A 87 -8.94 -12.83 19.74
CA ALA A 87 -9.53 -14.07 20.17
C ALA A 87 -10.19 -14.82 19.01
N GLN A 88 -10.39 -16.10 19.18
CA GLN A 88 -11.26 -16.88 18.29
C GLN A 88 -12.66 -16.26 18.26
N PRO A 89 -13.43 -16.46 17.16
CA PRO A 89 -14.79 -15.99 17.09
C PRO A 89 -15.59 -16.48 18.30
N ALA A 90 -16.11 -15.54 19.09
CA ALA A 90 -16.88 -15.81 20.28
C ALA A 90 -18.37 -15.50 20.06
N ALA A 91 -19.23 -16.31 20.68
CA ALA A 91 -20.65 -15.98 20.72
C ALA A 91 -20.87 -14.89 21.75
N VAL A 92 -21.51 -13.82 21.34
CA VAL A 92 -21.97 -12.73 22.19
C VAL A 92 -23.50 -12.81 22.30
N SER A 93 -24.02 -12.77 23.48
CA SER A 93 -25.47 -12.80 23.75
C SER A 93 -25.89 -11.66 24.67
N VAL A 94 -27.13 -11.24 24.54
CA VAL A 94 -27.75 -10.36 25.51
C VAL A 94 -28.30 -11.24 26.66
N PRO A 95 -27.98 -10.93 27.93
CA PRO A 95 -28.56 -11.63 29.07
C PRO A 95 -30.10 -11.69 28.96
N ASP A 96 -30.72 -12.64 29.64
CA ASP A 96 -32.17 -12.80 29.70
C ASP A 96 -32.89 -13.21 28.39
N GLY A 97 -32.24 -14.06 27.59
CA GLY A 97 -32.87 -14.67 26.40
C GLY A 97 -32.89 -13.79 25.17
N GLY A 98 -32.01 -12.81 25.12
CA GLY A 98 -31.78 -11.94 23.98
C GLY A 98 -31.13 -12.66 22.78
N LYS A 99 -30.89 -11.89 21.73
CA LYS A 99 -30.23 -12.39 20.52
C LYS A 99 -28.76 -12.71 20.78
N SER A 100 -28.22 -13.61 19.97
CA SER A 100 -26.81 -13.94 19.97
C SER A 100 -26.21 -13.73 18.58
N ALA A 101 -24.94 -13.33 18.53
CA ALA A 101 -24.17 -13.16 17.30
C ALA A 101 -22.75 -13.66 17.51
N SER A 102 -22.14 -14.21 16.45
CA SER A 102 -20.72 -14.54 16.49
C SER A 102 -19.91 -13.29 16.13
N THR A 103 -18.94 -12.94 16.95
CA THR A 103 -18.15 -11.73 16.79
C THR A 103 -16.66 -11.99 16.98
N ARG A 104 -15.82 -11.16 16.37
CA ARG A 104 -14.40 -11.07 16.66
C ARG A 104 -14.21 -10.30 17.97
N LEU A 105 -13.67 -10.96 18.96
CA LEU A 105 -13.31 -10.33 20.21
C LEU A 105 -11.87 -9.82 20.13
N VAL A 106 -11.68 -8.54 20.40
CA VAL A 106 -10.38 -7.86 20.38
C VAL A 106 -10.11 -7.25 21.74
N GLY A 107 -9.05 -7.74 22.40
CA GLY A 107 -8.56 -7.12 23.63
C GLY A 107 -7.61 -5.97 23.30
N VAL A 108 -7.89 -4.78 23.76
CA VAL A 108 -7.13 -3.56 23.41
C VAL A 108 -6.58 -2.85 24.64
N GLU A 109 -5.43 -2.19 24.46
CA GLU A 109 -4.90 -1.21 25.42
C GLU A 109 -5.32 0.21 25.02
N GLU A 110 -5.11 1.19 25.90
CA GLU A 110 -5.43 2.59 25.62
C GLU A 110 -4.75 3.13 24.38
N SER A 111 -3.46 2.83 24.20
CA SER A 111 -2.63 3.26 23.09
C SER A 111 -3.17 2.79 21.72
N TRP A 112 -3.97 1.72 21.68
CA TRP A 112 -4.62 1.25 20.46
C TRP A 112 -5.56 2.30 19.85
N PHE A 113 -6.23 3.11 20.66
CA PHE A 113 -7.14 4.15 20.16
C PHE A 113 -6.39 5.31 19.50
N TYR A 114 -5.20 5.64 19.98
CA TYR A 114 -4.34 6.67 19.35
C TYR A 114 -3.79 6.19 18.00
N LEU A 115 -3.41 4.92 17.92
CA LEU A 115 -2.88 4.33 16.69
C LEU A 115 -3.95 4.13 15.61
N ASN A 116 -5.12 3.60 15.99
CA ASN A 116 -6.16 3.19 15.05
C ASN A 116 -7.26 4.23 14.84
N SER A 117 -7.41 5.22 15.75
CA SER A 117 -8.36 6.34 15.66
C SER A 117 -9.77 5.91 15.18
N PRO A 118 -10.46 4.99 15.88
CA PRO A 118 -11.77 4.54 15.47
C PRO A 118 -12.80 5.69 15.51
N VAL A 119 -13.75 5.69 14.59
CA VAL A 119 -14.82 6.70 14.56
C VAL A 119 -15.89 6.32 15.57
N LEU A 120 -16.03 7.09 16.65
CA LEU A 120 -17.10 6.94 17.64
C LEU A 120 -18.42 7.45 17.05
N LEU A 121 -19.47 6.65 17.11
CA LEU A 121 -20.83 7.01 16.70
C LEU A 121 -21.69 7.47 17.86
N ASN A 122 -21.62 6.74 18.98
CA ASN A 122 -22.39 7.02 20.18
C ASN A 122 -21.63 6.59 21.43
N GLY A 123 -21.87 7.26 22.57
CA GLY A 123 -21.20 6.94 23.83
C GLY A 123 -19.78 7.51 23.92
N ARG A 124 -18.84 6.71 24.44
CA ARG A 124 -17.44 7.09 24.63
C ARG A 124 -16.48 5.94 24.33
N LEU A 125 -15.21 6.24 24.15
CA LEU A 125 -14.13 5.25 24.11
C LEU A 125 -13.84 4.72 25.53
N LEU A 126 -13.04 3.66 25.61
CA LEU A 126 -12.56 3.14 26.89
C LEU A 126 -11.63 4.16 27.55
N TYR A 127 -11.81 4.35 28.86
CA TYR A 127 -10.91 5.20 29.64
C TYR A 127 -9.59 4.47 29.92
N PRO A 128 -8.49 5.22 30.11
CA PRO A 128 -7.20 4.65 30.51
C PRO A 128 -7.31 3.75 31.75
N ASP A 129 -8.00 4.20 32.74
CA ASP A 129 -8.20 3.46 34.01
C ASP A 129 -8.93 2.12 33.77
N GLU A 130 -9.95 2.10 32.90
CA GLU A 130 -10.68 0.88 32.53
C GLU A 130 -9.76 -0.14 31.87
N CYS A 131 -8.85 0.34 30.99
CA CYS A 131 -7.85 -0.52 30.36
C CYS A 131 -6.79 -1.01 31.38
N ILE A 132 -6.34 -0.15 32.28
CA ILE A 132 -5.33 -0.45 33.29
C ILE A 132 -5.86 -1.45 34.35
N TYR A 133 -7.10 -1.25 34.83
CA TYR A 133 -7.70 -2.12 35.84
C TYR A 133 -8.42 -3.34 35.25
N GLY A 134 -8.66 -3.37 33.94
CA GLY A 134 -9.35 -4.47 33.26
C GLY A 134 -10.84 -4.50 33.59
N GLU A 135 -11.47 -3.32 33.67
CA GLU A 135 -12.90 -3.24 33.91
C GLU A 135 -13.71 -3.94 32.82
N ARG A 136 -14.87 -4.47 33.19
CA ARG A 136 -15.74 -5.21 32.29
C ARG A 136 -16.63 -4.27 31.48
N VAL A 137 -16.00 -3.50 30.63
CA VAL A 137 -16.62 -2.57 29.68
C VAL A 137 -16.28 -2.95 28.25
N ALA A 138 -17.17 -2.62 27.32
CA ALA A 138 -17.01 -3.01 25.92
C ALA A 138 -17.42 -1.89 24.98
N LEU A 139 -16.72 -1.85 23.82
CA LEU A 139 -17.13 -1.09 22.64
C LEU A 139 -17.64 -2.06 21.59
N VAL A 140 -18.81 -1.81 21.05
CA VAL A 140 -19.42 -2.61 20.00
C VAL A 140 -19.34 -1.87 18.67
N ASP A 141 -19.22 -2.61 17.57
CA ASP A 141 -19.41 -1.99 16.28
C ASP A 141 -20.91 -1.73 15.99
N GLU A 142 -21.19 -0.80 15.08
CA GLU A 142 -22.55 -0.42 14.67
C GLU A 142 -23.37 -1.63 14.22
N GLN A 143 -22.76 -2.58 13.52
CA GLN A 143 -23.46 -3.74 12.96
C GLN A 143 -23.79 -4.76 14.05
N LEU A 144 -22.89 -4.97 15.00
CA LEU A 144 -23.13 -5.81 16.18
C LEU A 144 -24.23 -5.21 17.04
N ALA A 145 -24.20 -3.90 17.27
CA ALA A 145 -25.25 -3.20 18.01
C ALA A 145 -26.64 -3.40 17.37
N VAL A 146 -26.74 -3.26 16.05
CA VAL A 146 -27.99 -3.50 15.31
C VAL A 146 -28.38 -4.99 15.37
N ALA A 147 -27.44 -5.91 15.28
CA ALA A 147 -27.74 -7.35 15.31
C ALA A 147 -28.30 -7.80 16.65
N LEU A 148 -27.78 -7.28 17.77
CA LEU A 148 -28.18 -7.64 19.13
C LEU A 148 -29.42 -6.87 19.60
N PHE A 149 -29.43 -5.55 19.41
CA PHE A 149 -30.43 -4.64 20.02
C PHE A 149 -31.47 -4.11 19.03
N GLN A 150 -31.26 -4.28 17.69
CA GLN A 150 -32.14 -3.78 16.65
C GLN A 150 -32.30 -2.25 16.71
N TYR A 151 -33.39 -1.77 17.27
CA TYR A 151 -33.74 -0.34 17.41
C TYR A 151 -33.57 0.20 18.80
N ALA A 152 -33.23 -0.66 19.80
CA ALA A 152 -32.98 -0.22 21.16
C ALA A 152 -31.59 0.41 21.29
N GLU A 153 -31.44 1.35 22.22
CA GLU A 153 -30.17 1.96 22.48
C GLU A 153 -29.24 0.97 23.21
N PRO A 154 -28.06 0.67 22.65
CA PRO A 154 -27.17 -0.34 23.22
C PRO A 154 -26.35 0.19 24.42
N LEU A 155 -26.27 1.52 24.64
CA LEU A 155 -25.44 2.13 25.67
C LEU A 155 -25.96 1.80 27.07
N GLY A 156 -25.05 1.29 27.91
CA GLY A 156 -25.35 0.91 29.29
C GLY A 156 -25.90 -0.50 29.44
N GLU A 157 -26.31 -1.15 28.35
CA GLU A 157 -26.76 -2.54 28.32
C GLU A 157 -25.62 -3.52 28.57
N GLU A 158 -25.96 -4.68 29.14
CA GLU A 158 -24.99 -5.76 29.37
C GLU A 158 -25.03 -6.79 28.23
N ILE A 159 -23.86 -7.27 27.88
CA ILE A 159 -23.65 -8.38 26.97
C ILE A 159 -22.83 -9.47 27.66
N GLU A 160 -23.11 -10.72 27.33
CA GLU A 160 -22.36 -11.87 27.83
C GLU A 160 -21.46 -12.43 26.74
N VAL A 161 -20.17 -12.57 27.06
CA VAL A 161 -19.15 -13.11 26.19
C VAL A 161 -18.32 -14.11 26.99
N ALA A 162 -18.25 -15.34 26.53
CA ALA A 162 -17.47 -16.40 27.19
C ALA A 162 -17.79 -16.53 28.70
N GLY A 163 -19.05 -16.38 29.10
CA GLY A 163 -19.49 -16.47 30.50
C GLY A 163 -19.19 -15.23 31.35
N GLN A 164 -18.68 -14.15 30.75
CA GLN A 164 -18.43 -12.88 31.44
C GLN A 164 -19.37 -11.80 30.92
N ARG A 165 -19.86 -10.94 31.84
CA ARG A 165 -20.72 -9.82 31.49
C ARG A 165 -19.90 -8.55 31.29
N TYR A 166 -20.14 -7.86 30.18
CA TYR A 166 -19.53 -6.59 29.84
C TYR A 166 -20.62 -5.54 29.61
N ARG A 167 -20.41 -4.34 30.14
CA ARG A 167 -21.31 -3.21 29.93
C ARG A 167 -20.86 -2.42 28.68
N ILE A 168 -21.79 -2.16 27.78
CA ILE A 168 -21.52 -1.36 26.57
C ILE A 168 -21.38 0.11 26.94
N VAL A 169 -20.22 0.72 26.63
CA VAL A 169 -19.93 2.13 26.90
C VAL A 169 -19.86 2.98 25.65
N GLY A 170 -19.76 2.36 24.49
CA GLY A 170 -19.75 3.08 23.23
C GLY A 170 -19.99 2.20 22.01
N VAL A 171 -20.41 2.87 20.95
CA VAL A 171 -20.62 2.28 19.61
C VAL A 171 -19.67 2.94 18.63
N ILE A 172 -18.86 2.15 17.96
CA ILE A 172 -17.94 2.62 16.96
C ILE A 172 -18.43 2.25 15.55
N LYS A 173 -18.01 3.02 14.57
CA LYS A 173 -18.36 2.76 13.19
C LYS A 173 -17.70 1.47 12.71
N ALA A 174 -18.52 0.52 12.25
CA ALA A 174 -18.05 -0.69 11.63
C ALA A 174 -17.23 -0.37 10.38
N GLY A 175 -15.94 -0.59 10.45
CA GLY A 175 -15.07 -0.48 9.28
C GLY A 175 -15.05 -1.80 8.53
N LYS A 176 -16.04 -2.10 7.66
CA LYS A 176 -15.89 -3.24 6.73
C LYS A 176 -14.63 -3.05 5.90
N ARG A 177 -13.60 -3.82 6.21
CA ARG A 177 -12.33 -3.82 5.50
C ARG A 177 -12.28 -5.03 4.59
N VAL A 178 -11.77 -4.86 3.39
CA VAL A 178 -11.53 -5.99 2.48
C VAL A 178 -10.56 -6.96 3.17
N GLY A 179 -10.95 -8.22 3.25
CA GLY A 179 -10.18 -9.26 3.95
C GLY A 179 -10.66 -9.57 5.37
N ASP A 180 -11.59 -8.81 5.94
CA ASP A 180 -12.25 -9.18 7.18
C ASP A 180 -13.16 -10.39 6.96
N GLN A 181 -12.90 -11.44 7.74
CA GLN A 181 -13.69 -12.68 7.69
C GLN A 181 -14.94 -12.63 8.57
N MET A 182 -14.97 -11.68 9.53
CA MET A 182 -16.06 -11.51 10.47
C MET A 182 -16.79 -10.20 10.22
N ASP A 183 -18.11 -10.26 10.30
CA ASP A 183 -18.95 -9.08 10.09
C ASP A 183 -19.01 -8.18 11.31
N TYR A 184 -18.77 -8.71 12.52
CA TYR A 184 -18.92 -8.01 13.79
C TYR A 184 -17.62 -7.98 14.57
N SER A 185 -17.38 -6.88 15.29
CA SER A 185 -16.22 -6.72 16.18
C SER A 185 -16.64 -6.18 17.54
N LEU A 186 -16.04 -6.73 18.58
CA LEU A 186 -16.22 -6.32 19.97
C LEU A 186 -14.85 -6.01 20.56
N TYR A 187 -14.71 -4.85 21.16
CA TYR A 187 -13.46 -4.39 21.77
C TYR A 187 -13.62 -4.29 23.27
N VAL A 188 -12.72 -4.94 24.00
CA VAL A 188 -12.69 -4.98 25.47
C VAL A 188 -11.30 -4.63 25.97
N PRO A 189 -11.12 -4.18 27.22
CA PRO A 189 -9.80 -4.00 27.80
C PRO A 189 -8.97 -5.30 27.70
N LEU A 190 -7.73 -5.22 27.24
CA LEU A 190 -6.84 -6.37 27.10
C LEU A 190 -6.71 -7.13 28.44
N ARG A 191 -6.58 -6.41 29.54
CA ARG A 191 -6.45 -6.97 30.88
C ARG A 191 -7.68 -7.77 31.32
N SER A 192 -8.88 -7.41 30.86
CA SER A 192 -10.09 -8.17 31.20
C SER A 192 -10.06 -9.60 30.63
N LEU A 193 -9.29 -9.83 29.57
CA LEU A 193 -9.11 -11.15 28.97
C LEU A 193 -8.11 -12.04 29.72
N GLU A 194 -7.27 -11.47 30.63
CA GLU A 194 -6.34 -12.25 31.44
C GLU A 194 -7.06 -13.22 32.38
N GLU A 195 -8.25 -12.83 32.85
CA GLU A 195 -9.08 -13.58 33.80
C GLU A 195 -10.13 -14.47 33.11
N THR A 196 -10.14 -14.54 31.78
CA THR A 196 -11.11 -15.28 31.00
C THR A 196 -10.52 -16.52 30.35
N ASN A 197 -11.37 -17.53 30.11
CA ASN A 197 -11.02 -18.74 29.36
C ASN A 197 -11.15 -18.57 27.84
N VAL A 198 -11.04 -17.34 27.33
CA VAL A 198 -11.14 -17.10 25.91
C VAL A 198 -9.88 -17.59 25.21
N SER A 199 -10.05 -18.47 24.21
CA SER A 199 -8.95 -18.91 23.38
C SER A 199 -8.47 -17.77 22.50
N LEU A 200 -7.24 -17.30 22.72
CA LEU A 200 -6.61 -16.28 21.90
C LEU A 200 -6.02 -16.93 20.63
N THR A 201 -6.18 -16.29 19.50
CA THR A 201 -5.61 -16.74 18.23
C THR A 201 -4.21 -16.18 18.04
N ALA A 202 -4.04 -14.88 18.24
CA ALA A 202 -2.78 -14.19 18.05
C ALA A 202 -2.68 -12.95 18.92
N LEU A 203 -1.46 -12.58 19.22
CA LEU A 203 -1.10 -11.27 19.78
C LEU A 203 -0.48 -10.43 18.68
N VAL A 204 -0.81 -9.16 18.65
CA VAL A 204 -0.27 -8.20 17.69
C VAL A 204 0.35 -7.04 18.47
N TYR A 205 1.66 -6.89 18.33
CA TYR A 205 2.37 -5.72 18.79
C TYR A 205 2.49 -4.72 17.64
N GLU A 206 1.91 -3.57 17.79
CA GLU A 206 1.85 -2.54 16.75
C GLU A 206 2.53 -1.27 17.25
N ALA A 207 3.37 -0.65 16.42
CA ALA A 207 4.05 0.59 16.75
C ALA A 207 4.04 1.56 15.57
N ARG A 208 3.96 2.87 15.87
CA ARG A 208 4.07 3.96 14.91
C ARG A 208 5.49 4.50 14.92
N PRO A 209 6.24 4.43 13.80
CA PRO A 209 7.60 4.97 13.75
C PRO A 209 7.61 6.50 13.75
N VAL A 210 8.62 7.07 14.39
CA VAL A 210 8.95 8.50 14.28
C VAL A 210 9.47 8.76 12.87
N GLN A 211 9.04 9.85 12.24
CA GLN A 211 9.49 10.20 10.90
C GLN A 211 11.00 10.45 10.88
N GLY A 212 11.70 9.74 9.98
CA GLY A 212 13.14 9.91 9.74
C GLY A 212 14.07 9.11 10.66
N ALA A 213 13.55 8.37 11.63
CA ALA A 213 14.35 7.45 12.44
C ALA A 213 14.41 6.06 11.79
N GLY A 214 15.53 5.36 11.97
CA GLY A 214 15.71 3.94 11.60
C GLY A 214 14.91 2.99 12.50
N GLY A 215 13.65 3.33 12.79
CA GLY A 215 12.80 2.63 13.76
C GLY A 215 12.49 1.19 13.39
N TRP A 216 12.70 0.80 12.12
CA TRP A 216 12.43 -0.56 11.69
C TRP A 216 13.36 -1.59 12.33
N SER A 217 14.67 -1.34 12.39
CA SER A 217 15.62 -2.27 13.00
C SER A 217 15.39 -2.38 14.50
N ALA A 218 15.17 -1.25 15.18
CA ALA A 218 14.84 -1.22 16.60
C ALA A 218 13.55 -2.02 16.88
N PHE A 219 12.50 -1.78 16.10
CA PHE A 219 11.25 -2.53 16.23
C PHE A 219 11.44 -4.03 15.96
N GLN A 220 12.23 -4.39 14.95
CA GLN A 220 12.49 -5.79 14.60
C GLN A 220 13.26 -6.51 15.72
N THR A 221 14.23 -5.84 16.35
CA THR A 221 14.97 -6.39 17.49
C THR A 221 14.06 -6.56 18.71
N ALA A 222 13.24 -5.57 19.02
CA ALA A 222 12.26 -5.65 20.09
C ALA A 222 11.23 -6.78 19.83
N ALA A 223 10.74 -6.89 18.58
CA ALA A 223 9.80 -7.92 18.19
C ALA A 223 10.34 -9.35 18.36
N GLN A 224 11.62 -9.56 18.11
CA GLN A 224 12.28 -10.88 18.34
C GLN A 224 12.30 -11.30 19.81
N GLN A 225 12.25 -10.34 20.73
CA GLN A 225 12.19 -10.63 22.17
C GLN A 225 10.78 -11.10 22.61
N LEU A 226 9.73 -10.74 21.86
CA LEU A 226 8.35 -11.15 22.18
C LEU A 226 8.04 -12.60 21.83
N GLY A 227 8.76 -13.17 20.86
CA GLY A 227 8.60 -14.56 20.43
C GLY A 227 8.68 -14.74 18.93
N ASP A 228 8.56 -15.99 18.50
CA ASP A 228 8.53 -16.33 17.07
C ASP A 228 7.24 -15.85 16.43
N GLY A 229 7.38 -14.95 15.46
CA GLY A 229 6.25 -14.36 14.79
C GLY A 229 6.62 -13.70 13.47
N THR A 230 5.64 -13.09 12.83
CA THR A 230 5.84 -12.39 11.57
C THR A 230 5.86 -10.90 11.78
N THR A 231 7.00 -10.27 11.49
CA THR A 231 7.16 -8.83 11.56
C THR A 231 6.85 -8.20 10.20
N ILE A 232 5.90 -7.28 10.16
CA ILE A 232 5.36 -6.66 8.96
C ILE A 232 5.52 -5.15 9.07
N SER A 233 6.06 -4.51 8.04
CA SER A 233 6.04 -3.07 7.90
C SER A 233 4.92 -2.68 6.95
N LEU A 234 3.83 -2.11 7.45
CA LEU A 234 2.75 -1.62 6.61
C LEU A 234 3.20 -0.46 5.70
N ILE A 235 4.25 0.27 6.09
CA ILE A 235 4.88 1.28 5.23
C ILE A 235 5.48 0.64 3.98
N LYS A 236 6.26 -0.46 4.15
CA LYS A 236 6.84 -1.21 3.02
C LYS A 236 5.74 -1.80 2.14
N GLU A 237 4.74 -2.42 2.75
CA GLU A 237 3.62 -3.02 2.01
C GLU A 237 2.78 -1.97 1.25
N ARG A 238 2.60 -0.78 1.82
CA ARG A 238 1.96 0.36 1.15
C ARG A 238 2.78 0.85 -0.05
N MET A 239 4.11 0.90 0.08
CA MET A 239 5.01 1.24 -1.03
C MET A 239 4.96 0.18 -2.13
N ASN A 240 4.94 -1.11 -1.75
CA ASN A 240 4.81 -2.23 -2.67
C ASN A 240 3.45 -2.24 -3.40
N ALA A 241 2.38 -1.90 -2.70
CA ALA A 241 1.06 -1.76 -3.30
C ALA A 241 0.98 -0.62 -4.34
N ALA A 242 1.77 0.43 -4.17
CA ALA A 242 1.87 1.57 -5.09
C ALA A 242 2.83 1.34 -6.28
N MET A 243 3.62 0.25 -6.27
CA MET A 243 4.60 -0.05 -7.33
C MET A 243 4.04 -0.06 -8.75
N PRO A 244 2.88 -0.70 -9.06
CA PRO A 244 2.35 -0.73 -10.41
C PRO A 244 2.10 0.67 -10.98
N MET A 245 1.62 1.60 -10.16
CA MET A 245 1.41 2.98 -10.55
C MET A 245 2.73 3.70 -10.85
N ARG A 246 3.76 3.49 -10.02
CA ARG A 246 5.10 4.04 -10.28
C ARG A 246 5.68 3.51 -11.58
N MET A 247 5.56 2.20 -11.83
CA MET A 247 5.99 1.59 -13.10
C MET A 247 5.25 2.18 -14.31
N LEU A 248 3.94 2.39 -14.22
CA LEU A 248 3.17 3.02 -15.30
C LEU A 248 3.69 4.43 -15.61
N PHE A 249 3.89 5.26 -14.59
CA PHE A 249 4.39 6.62 -14.80
C PHE A 249 5.82 6.65 -15.33
N THR A 250 6.70 5.76 -14.88
CA THR A 250 8.07 5.69 -15.42
C THR A 250 8.09 5.24 -16.87
N LEU A 251 7.27 4.25 -17.24
CA LEU A 251 7.13 3.81 -18.65
C LEU A 251 6.57 4.92 -19.54
N LEU A 252 5.55 5.65 -19.07
CA LEU A 252 5.00 6.80 -19.80
C LEU A 252 6.04 7.92 -19.93
N GLY A 253 6.76 8.23 -18.86
CA GLY A 253 7.83 9.21 -18.88
C GLY A 253 8.96 8.81 -19.83
N MET A 254 9.36 7.55 -19.82
CA MET A 254 10.37 7.02 -20.75
C MET A 254 9.88 7.11 -22.22
N ALA A 255 8.62 6.76 -22.49
CA ALA A 255 8.04 6.89 -23.82
C ALA A 255 8.01 8.35 -24.29
N LEU A 256 7.66 9.29 -23.40
CA LEU A 256 7.69 10.73 -23.66
C LEU A 256 9.11 11.23 -23.94
N ALA A 257 10.09 10.80 -23.16
CA ALA A 257 11.51 11.18 -23.37
C ALA A 257 12.04 10.64 -24.71
N LEU A 258 11.75 9.37 -25.04
CA LEU A 258 12.10 8.80 -26.34
C LEU A 258 11.40 9.51 -27.50
N TRP A 259 10.15 9.91 -27.33
CA TRP A 259 9.45 10.74 -28.32
C TRP A 259 10.11 12.11 -28.45
N GLY A 260 10.54 12.72 -27.35
CA GLY A 260 11.32 13.97 -27.31
C GLY A 260 12.65 13.84 -28.10
N VAL A 261 13.41 12.77 -27.86
CA VAL A 261 14.65 12.49 -28.63
C VAL A 261 14.36 12.34 -30.11
N ARG A 262 13.31 11.58 -30.49
CA ARG A 262 12.90 11.45 -31.90
C ARG A 262 12.49 12.80 -32.51
N TRP A 263 11.79 13.62 -31.76
CA TRP A 263 11.43 14.96 -32.21
C TRP A 263 12.66 15.85 -32.39
N MET A 264 13.61 15.80 -31.46
CA MET A 264 14.89 16.50 -31.56
C MET A 264 15.71 16.04 -32.79
N ASN A 265 15.79 14.72 -33.03
CA ASN A 265 16.48 14.16 -34.22
C ASN A 265 15.85 14.69 -35.51
N ARG A 266 14.51 14.77 -35.60
CA ARG A 266 13.83 15.35 -36.76
C ARG A 266 14.12 16.84 -36.93
N ARG A 267 14.23 17.58 -35.82
CA ARG A 267 14.61 19.00 -35.83
C ARG A 267 16.06 19.19 -36.27
N SER A 268 16.96 18.35 -35.73
CA SER A 268 18.37 18.33 -36.12
C SER A 268 18.58 18.04 -37.61
N ALA A 269 17.88 17.05 -38.15
CA ALA A 269 17.93 16.73 -39.57
C ALA A 269 17.42 17.90 -40.47
N ARG A 270 16.32 18.56 -40.05
CA ARG A 270 15.83 19.75 -40.78
C ARG A 270 16.79 20.92 -40.70
N PHE A 271 17.45 21.11 -39.58
CA PHE A 271 18.48 22.13 -39.41
C PHE A 271 19.70 21.85 -40.29
N ALA A 272 20.17 20.57 -40.32
CA ALA A 272 21.28 20.15 -41.18
C ALA A 272 20.97 20.39 -42.68
N ALA A 273 19.77 20.04 -43.14
CA ALA A 273 19.35 20.32 -44.53
C ALA A 273 19.32 21.83 -44.80
N ALA A 274 18.67 22.62 -43.94
CA ALA A 274 18.61 24.07 -44.13
C ALA A 274 19.99 24.76 -44.01
N TYR A 275 20.94 24.20 -43.27
CA TYR A 275 22.29 24.69 -43.17
C TYR A 275 23.08 24.34 -44.45
N HIS A 276 22.91 23.14 -44.97
CA HIS A 276 23.52 22.70 -46.26
C HIS A 276 23.08 23.61 -47.41
N ASP A 277 21.79 23.89 -47.56
CA ASP A 277 21.23 24.76 -48.61
C ASP A 277 21.80 26.18 -48.53
N ARG A 278 22.00 26.71 -47.28
CA ARG A 278 22.57 28.05 -47.07
C ARG A 278 24.09 28.12 -47.33
N LEU A 279 24.82 27.02 -47.10
CA LEU A 279 26.25 26.96 -47.41
C LEU A 279 26.51 27.05 -48.91
N GLN A 280 25.58 26.65 -49.78
CA GLN A 280 25.70 26.80 -51.23
C GLN A 280 25.56 28.24 -51.70
N THR A 281 24.93 29.13 -50.89
CA THR A 281 24.61 30.49 -51.31
C THR A 281 25.40 31.56 -50.51
N GLN A 282 26.01 31.25 -49.38
CA GLN A 282 26.65 32.21 -48.45
C GLN A 282 27.99 31.66 -47.90
N TYR A 283 28.90 32.58 -47.63
CA TYR A 283 30.20 32.23 -47.01
C TYR A 283 29.98 31.68 -45.58
N ALA A 284 30.69 30.61 -45.25
CA ALA A 284 30.61 29.90 -43.99
C ALA A 284 30.82 30.84 -42.77
N ALA A 285 31.72 31.84 -42.85
CA ALA A 285 31.97 32.77 -41.75
C ALA A 285 30.76 33.59 -41.29
N ARG A 286 29.84 33.93 -42.20
CA ARG A 286 28.58 34.64 -41.81
C ARG A 286 27.53 33.74 -41.20
N LEU A 287 27.64 32.44 -41.39
CA LEU A 287 26.68 31.46 -40.87
C LEU A 287 27.06 30.95 -39.47
N VAL A 288 28.25 31.22 -38.99
CA VAL A 288 28.75 30.75 -37.67
C VAL A 288 27.82 31.13 -36.53
N GLY A 289 27.41 32.39 -36.46
CA GLY A 289 26.51 32.88 -35.37
C GLY A 289 25.15 32.20 -35.39
N PHE A 290 24.57 32.00 -36.59
CA PHE A 290 23.29 31.32 -36.76
C PHE A 290 23.38 29.82 -36.42
N ALA A 291 24.46 29.16 -36.84
CA ALA A 291 24.73 27.79 -36.52
C ALA A 291 24.99 27.55 -35.05
N ALA A 292 25.80 28.41 -34.42
CA ALA A 292 26.18 28.30 -33.01
C ALA A 292 24.96 28.35 -32.07
N VAL A 293 24.08 29.33 -32.25
CA VAL A 293 22.84 29.43 -31.41
C VAL A 293 21.96 28.22 -31.57
N ARG A 294 21.76 27.73 -32.78
CA ARG A 294 20.88 26.55 -33.01
C ARG A 294 21.50 25.25 -32.53
N LEU A 295 22.81 25.06 -32.70
CA LEU A 295 23.54 23.92 -32.16
C LEU A 295 23.47 23.91 -30.64
N LEU A 296 23.63 25.08 -30.00
CA LEU A 296 23.51 25.22 -28.54
C LEU A 296 22.10 24.85 -28.06
N LEU A 297 21.04 25.31 -28.74
CA LEU A 297 19.66 24.96 -28.41
C LEU A 297 19.37 23.44 -28.59
N LEU A 298 19.92 22.84 -29.62
CA LEU A 298 19.81 21.39 -29.85
C LEU A 298 20.57 20.62 -28.76
N ALA A 299 21.79 21.02 -28.43
CA ALA A 299 22.58 20.41 -27.35
C ALA A 299 21.86 20.51 -26.00
N LEU A 300 21.32 21.68 -25.68
CA LEU A 300 20.52 21.88 -24.46
C LEU A 300 19.30 20.95 -24.42
N GLY A 301 18.61 20.79 -25.55
CA GLY A 301 17.47 19.88 -25.67
C GLY A 301 17.85 18.40 -25.44
N TYR A 302 18.99 17.94 -25.98
CA TYR A 302 19.47 16.58 -25.71
C TYR A 302 19.88 16.38 -24.26
N VAL A 303 20.57 17.37 -23.65
CA VAL A 303 20.91 17.34 -22.23
C VAL A 303 19.66 17.30 -21.35
N ALA A 304 18.62 18.08 -21.67
CA ALA A 304 17.35 18.04 -20.95
C ALA A 304 16.67 16.67 -21.05
N CYS A 305 16.64 16.04 -22.24
CA CYS A 305 16.13 14.69 -22.40
C CYS A 305 16.93 13.65 -21.62
N ALA A 306 18.26 13.74 -21.63
CA ALA A 306 19.13 12.84 -20.87
C ALA A 306 18.92 13.00 -19.35
N ALA A 307 18.84 14.24 -18.87
CA ALA A 307 18.55 14.55 -17.47
C ALA A 307 17.16 14.01 -17.04
N ALA A 308 16.14 14.15 -17.89
CA ALA A 308 14.80 13.60 -17.63
C ALA A 308 14.83 12.06 -17.56
N LEU A 309 15.57 11.39 -18.46
CA LEU A 309 15.74 9.94 -18.41
C LEU A 309 16.49 9.49 -17.15
N ALA A 310 17.55 10.17 -16.76
CA ALA A 310 18.31 9.88 -15.55
C ALA A 310 17.43 10.07 -14.30
N TRP A 311 16.66 11.16 -14.24
CA TRP A 311 15.73 11.40 -13.14
C TRP A 311 14.63 10.35 -13.06
N LEU A 312 14.05 9.92 -14.19
CA LEU A 312 13.07 8.83 -14.22
C LEU A 312 13.67 7.50 -13.76
N PHE A 313 14.91 7.23 -14.14
CA PHE A 313 15.63 6.04 -13.71
C PHE A 313 15.86 6.05 -12.18
N THR A 314 16.32 7.18 -11.62
CA THR A 314 16.48 7.29 -10.15
C THR A 314 15.15 7.06 -9.42
N ARG A 315 14.03 7.59 -9.92
CA ARG A 315 12.71 7.39 -9.35
C ARG A 315 12.21 5.95 -9.45
N LEU A 316 12.65 5.18 -10.43
CA LEU A 316 12.34 3.76 -10.55
C LEU A 316 13.15 2.93 -9.53
N VAL A 317 14.41 3.29 -9.34
CA VAL A 317 15.37 2.56 -8.50
C VAL A 317 15.24 2.92 -7.01
N GLU A 318 14.90 4.17 -6.67
CA GLU A 318 14.78 4.70 -5.30
C GLU A 318 13.96 3.80 -4.34
N PRO A 319 12.80 3.21 -4.72
CA PRO A 319 12.04 2.35 -3.80
C PRO A 319 12.74 1.02 -3.47
N VAL A 320 13.67 0.59 -4.29
CA VAL A 320 14.42 -0.67 -4.10
C VAL A 320 15.60 -0.46 -3.15
N TYR A 321 16.15 0.75 -3.11
CA TYR A 321 17.38 1.08 -2.38
C TYR A 321 17.21 2.03 -1.19
N THR A 322 16.00 2.48 -0.86
CA THR A 322 15.74 3.41 0.26
C THR A 322 15.76 2.76 1.65
N PHE A 323 16.29 1.56 1.78
CA PHE A 323 16.51 0.94 3.09
C PHE A 323 18.01 0.99 3.43
N PRO A 324 18.49 2.03 4.17
CA PRO A 324 19.89 2.16 4.55
C PRO A 324 20.39 0.96 5.38
N GLU A 325 19.50 0.21 5.98
CA GLU A 325 19.80 -0.97 6.79
C GLU A 325 20.22 -2.19 5.95
N TRP A 326 19.89 -2.21 4.66
CA TRP A 326 20.15 -3.33 3.75
C TRP A 326 21.44 -3.17 2.94
N VAL A 327 21.83 -1.94 2.68
CA VAL A 327 22.93 -1.60 1.77
C VAL A 327 24.32 -1.98 2.30
N PRO A 328 24.65 -1.85 3.61
CA PRO A 328 26.00 -2.18 4.07
C PRO A 328 26.33 -3.67 4.07
N ALA A 329 25.36 -4.54 4.34
CA ALA A 329 25.55 -5.99 4.38
C ALA A 329 25.61 -6.63 2.99
N VAL A 330 24.83 -6.11 2.04
CA VAL A 330 24.66 -6.67 0.69
C VAL A 330 25.79 -6.27 -0.27
N LEU A 331 26.51 -5.18 -0.01
CA LEU A 331 27.61 -4.73 -0.87
C LEU A 331 28.91 -5.53 -0.69
N VAL A 332 29.01 -6.39 0.33
CA VAL A 332 30.26 -7.05 0.67
C VAL A 332 30.47 -8.37 -0.08
N GLU A 333 29.40 -9.14 -0.34
CA GLU A 333 29.53 -10.39 -1.10
C GLU A 333 28.35 -10.69 -2.03
N PRO A 334 28.60 -11.07 -3.31
CA PRO A 334 27.52 -11.42 -4.26
C PRO A 334 26.66 -12.62 -3.85
N LYS A 335 27.22 -13.52 -3.02
CA LYS A 335 26.51 -14.69 -2.47
C LYS A 335 25.42 -14.27 -1.48
N ASP A 336 25.65 -13.20 -0.73
CA ASP A 336 24.71 -12.70 0.27
C ASP A 336 23.49 -12.05 -0.40
N ILE A 337 23.67 -11.44 -1.57
CA ILE A 337 22.57 -10.92 -2.40
C ILE A 337 21.65 -12.07 -2.83
N GLN A 338 22.21 -13.17 -3.28
CA GLN A 338 21.44 -14.32 -3.73
C GLN A 338 20.72 -14.99 -2.55
N THR A 339 21.37 -15.13 -1.43
CA THR A 339 20.79 -15.71 -0.20
C THR A 339 19.69 -14.82 0.36
N ALA A 340 19.92 -13.51 0.42
CA ALA A 340 18.92 -12.54 0.86
C ALA A 340 17.71 -12.51 -0.09
N PHE A 341 17.94 -12.58 -1.41
CA PHE A 341 16.86 -12.67 -2.41
C PHE A 341 16.02 -13.94 -2.21
N TRP A 342 16.64 -15.09 -2.06
CA TRP A 342 15.94 -16.36 -1.83
C TRP A 342 15.23 -16.38 -0.49
N ASN A 343 15.83 -15.84 0.56
CA ASN A 343 15.18 -15.73 1.88
C ASN A 343 13.96 -14.81 1.83
N VAL A 344 14.05 -13.64 1.17
CA VAL A 344 12.91 -12.74 0.97
C VAL A 344 11.83 -13.44 0.13
N TRP A 345 12.20 -14.19 -0.90
CA TRP A 345 11.25 -14.90 -1.74
C TRP A 345 10.58 -16.07 -1.00
N GLN A 346 11.32 -16.84 -0.24
CA GLN A 346 10.80 -17.93 0.60
C GLN A 346 9.90 -17.39 1.72
N THR A 347 10.31 -16.31 2.39
CA THR A 347 9.49 -15.66 3.44
C THR A 347 8.21 -15.06 2.85
N SER A 348 8.23 -14.56 1.62
CA SER A 348 7.04 -14.08 0.93
C SER A 348 6.10 -15.22 0.50
N ALA A 349 6.63 -16.41 0.27
CA ALA A 349 5.90 -17.62 -0.09
C ALA A 349 5.37 -18.40 1.13
N THR A 350 5.95 -18.19 2.32
CA THR A 350 5.46 -18.82 3.56
C THR A 350 4.07 -18.30 3.87
N VAL A 351 3.11 -19.21 3.98
CA VAL A 351 1.75 -18.87 4.40
C VAL A 351 1.83 -18.45 5.86
N VAL A 352 1.69 -17.16 6.12
CA VAL A 352 1.54 -16.66 7.48
C VAL A 352 0.22 -17.19 8.01
N GLU A 353 0.26 -17.94 9.09
CA GLU A 353 -0.92 -18.57 9.68
C GLU A 353 -1.97 -17.52 10.08
N TYR A 354 -1.49 -16.36 10.51
CA TYR A 354 -2.33 -15.20 10.80
C TYR A 354 -1.91 -13.98 9.96
N ARG A 355 -2.87 -13.39 9.24
CA ARG A 355 -2.67 -12.18 8.44
C ARG A 355 -3.54 -11.06 8.97
N THR A 356 -2.95 -9.90 9.21
CA THR A 356 -3.71 -8.72 9.62
C THR A 356 -4.64 -8.26 8.49
N PRO A 357 -5.85 -7.76 8.80
CA PRO A 357 -6.78 -7.25 7.80
C PRO A 357 -6.19 -6.15 6.91
N GLU A 358 -5.31 -5.31 7.48
CA GLU A 358 -4.59 -4.26 6.78
C GLU A 358 -3.70 -4.81 5.67
N LEU A 359 -2.97 -5.90 5.95
CA LEU A 359 -2.11 -6.57 4.98
C LEU A 359 -2.92 -7.18 3.83
N LEU A 360 -4.03 -7.86 4.14
CA LEU A 360 -4.92 -8.43 3.13
C LEU A 360 -5.52 -7.35 2.25
N ARG A 361 -5.93 -6.22 2.85
CA ARG A 361 -6.42 -5.05 2.12
C ARG A 361 -5.39 -4.47 1.18
N LEU A 362 -4.13 -4.30 1.62
CA LEU A 362 -3.05 -3.78 0.77
C LEU A 362 -2.74 -4.72 -0.41
N ARG A 363 -2.75 -6.03 -0.19
CA ARG A 363 -2.57 -7.03 -1.26
C ARG A 363 -3.67 -6.94 -2.30
N PHE A 364 -4.92 -6.89 -1.87
CA PHE A 364 -6.06 -6.72 -2.78
C PHE A 364 -5.96 -5.40 -3.56
N LEU A 365 -5.68 -4.29 -2.88
CA LEU A 365 -5.53 -2.98 -3.53
C LEU A 365 -4.37 -2.96 -4.53
N ARG A 366 -3.27 -3.67 -4.25
CA ARG A 366 -2.16 -3.85 -5.19
C ARG A 366 -2.59 -4.56 -6.47
N GLU A 367 -3.39 -5.60 -6.37
CA GLU A 367 -3.89 -6.32 -7.55
C GLU A 367 -4.83 -5.44 -8.39
N VAL A 368 -5.77 -4.76 -7.74
CA VAL A 368 -6.67 -3.81 -8.44
C VAL A 368 -5.87 -2.68 -9.10
N MET A 369 -4.83 -2.17 -8.43
CA MET A 369 -3.90 -1.18 -8.99
C MET A 369 -3.19 -1.72 -10.22
N ALA A 370 -2.66 -2.94 -10.17
CA ALA A 370 -1.96 -3.56 -11.29
C ALA A 370 -2.87 -3.75 -12.51
N TRP A 371 -4.09 -4.25 -12.31
CA TRP A 371 -5.08 -4.39 -13.39
C TRP A 371 -5.48 -3.04 -13.98
N SER A 372 -5.71 -2.02 -13.14
CA SER A 372 -6.05 -0.66 -13.59
C SER A 372 -4.91 -0.02 -14.39
N CYS A 373 -3.66 -0.21 -13.96
CA CYS A 373 -2.48 0.26 -14.69
C CYS A 373 -2.33 -0.46 -16.03
N GLY A 374 -2.54 -1.78 -16.08
CA GLY A 374 -2.54 -2.57 -17.32
C GLY A 374 -3.60 -2.09 -18.30
N ALA A 375 -4.83 -1.85 -17.83
CA ALA A 375 -5.90 -1.30 -18.65
C ALA A 375 -5.55 0.09 -19.20
N CYS A 376 -4.99 0.98 -18.37
CA CYS A 376 -4.52 2.31 -18.81
C CYS A 376 -3.44 2.18 -19.89
N ALA A 377 -2.44 1.31 -19.71
CA ALA A 377 -1.37 1.10 -20.67
C ALA A 377 -1.91 0.60 -22.01
N LEU A 378 -2.82 -0.38 -22.02
CA LEU A 378 -3.46 -0.91 -23.23
C LEU A 378 -4.29 0.17 -23.95
N LEU A 379 -5.07 0.95 -23.21
CA LEU A 379 -5.90 2.02 -23.79
C LEU A 379 -5.01 3.13 -24.39
N ILE A 380 -3.96 3.55 -23.72
CA ILE A 380 -2.98 4.52 -24.23
C ILE A 380 -2.29 3.97 -25.47
N GLY A 381 -1.83 2.71 -25.44
CA GLY A 381 -1.22 2.03 -26.58
C GLY A 381 -2.15 1.96 -27.79
N SER A 382 -3.44 1.67 -27.60
CA SER A 382 -4.44 1.64 -28.65
C SER A 382 -4.69 3.03 -29.27
N LEU A 383 -4.66 4.10 -28.45
CA LEU A 383 -4.81 5.47 -28.93
C LEU A 383 -3.58 5.95 -29.72
N THR A 384 -2.37 5.64 -29.24
CA THR A 384 -1.12 6.03 -29.92
C THR A 384 -0.90 5.23 -31.20
N GLY A 385 -1.19 3.93 -31.20
CA GLY A 385 -1.12 3.07 -32.39
C GLY A 385 -2.06 3.54 -33.49
N ALA A 386 -3.29 3.88 -33.14
CA ALA A 386 -4.23 4.43 -34.12
C ALA A 386 -3.85 5.83 -34.62
N ALA A 387 -3.24 6.67 -33.78
CA ALA A 387 -2.72 7.96 -34.20
C ALA A 387 -1.57 7.77 -35.21
N SER A 388 -0.66 6.83 -34.99
CA SER A 388 0.47 6.57 -35.88
C SER A 388 0.00 6.09 -37.25
N MET A 389 -1.07 5.30 -37.37
CA MET A 389 -1.66 4.87 -38.60
C MET A 389 -2.29 6.04 -39.40
N LEU A 390 -2.90 6.99 -38.73
CA LEU A 390 -3.50 8.18 -39.36
C LEU A 390 -2.45 9.16 -39.90
N PHE A 391 -1.25 9.20 -39.29
CA PHE A 391 -0.15 10.05 -39.72
C PHE A 391 0.82 9.38 -40.72
N LYS A 392 0.68 8.10 -41.02
CA LYS A 392 1.34 7.48 -42.15
C LYS A 392 0.69 8.01 -43.42
N ARG A 393 1.32 8.99 -44.09
CA ARG A 393 0.95 9.41 -45.44
C ARG A 393 1.02 8.17 -46.33
N PRO A 394 0.02 7.92 -47.21
CA PRO A 394 0.21 6.96 -48.31
C PRO A 394 1.43 7.43 -49.11
N ALA A 395 2.31 6.50 -49.44
CA ALA A 395 3.39 6.77 -50.39
C ALA A 395 2.73 7.37 -51.67
N PRO A 396 3.32 8.41 -52.27
CA PRO A 396 2.80 8.88 -53.56
C PRO A 396 2.92 7.72 -54.56
N ASP A 397 1.75 7.26 -55.03
CA ASP A 397 1.64 6.33 -56.16
C ASP A 397 2.14 7.08 -57.43
N GLY A 398 3.43 6.99 -57.69
CA GLY A 398 4.01 7.76 -58.78
C GLY A 398 5.44 7.38 -59.15
N GLU A 399 5.71 6.08 -59.30
CA GLU A 399 6.94 5.65 -59.99
C GLU A 399 6.83 4.24 -60.60
N GLN A 400 5.65 3.84 -61.05
CA GLN A 400 5.51 2.59 -61.82
C GLN A 400 5.15 2.76 -63.31
N SER A 401 5.16 4.00 -63.83
CA SER A 401 4.83 4.21 -65.25
C SER A 401 5.99 4.57 -66.17
N SER A 402 7.25 4.53 -65.70
CA SER A 402 8.41 4.85 -66.54
C SER A 402 9.28 3.69 -66.95
N THR A 403 9.00 2.44 -66.56
CA THR A 403 9.77 1.26 -66.98
C THR A 403 9.10 0.43 -68.09
N GLU A 404 7.84 0.68 -68.44
CA GLU A 404 7.14 -0.05 -69.51
C GLU A 404 7.25 0.59 -70.88
N CYS A 405 7.84 1.78 -71.06
CA CYS A 405 8.07 2.42 -72.35
C CYS A 405 9.48 2.19 -72.95
N ALA A 406 10.40 1.52 -72.23
CA ALA A 406 11.77 1.29 -72.70
C ALA A 406 11.99 -0.10 -73.31
N GLU A 407 10.99 -0.98 -73.34
CA GLU A 407 11.09 -2.33 -73.90
C GLU A 407 10.32 -2.53 -75.24
N ARG A 408 9.81 -1.45 -75.86
CA ARG A 408 9.20 -1.48 -77.21
C ARG A 408 9.75 -0.39 -78.08
N SER A 409 11.07 -0.42 -78.36
CA SER A 409 11.65 0.22 -79.52
C SER A 409 12.95 -0.50 -79.96
#